data_66afdef451b6a323786ecef487c71066
#
_entry.id   66afdef451b6a323786ecef487c71066
#
_cell.length_a   1.000
_cell.length_b   1.000
_cell.length_c   1.000
_cell.angle_alpha   90.00
_cell.angle_beta   90.00
_cell.angle_gamma   90.00
#
_symmetry.space_group_name_H-M   'P 1'
#
loop_
_entity.id
_entity.type
_entity.pdbx_description
1 polymer ?
#
loop_
_entity_poly.entity_id
_entity_poly.type
_entity_poly.pdbx_seq_one_letter_code
_entity_poly.pdbx_strand_id
1 'polypeptide(L)'
;VEPSASRGTADDPVPVTAQRAGYLLDCIDACFNELGLAAASGDDPVFRDLVRARLINPGSKFDSIETLAEVGVTSASYATIKRRLPGFATDAFGEGLTQVLAHHAGIGPGTFILYDVTTLYFETDTPDELRKPGFSKERRVEPQILVGLLTDATGFPLHVGAFAGNSAETHTMLPMITRFQDCLLYTSDAADERSS
;
A
#
# COMPACT_ATOMS: atom_id res chain seq x y z
N VAL A 1 27.10 12.16 31.73
CA VAL A 1 28.25 11.27 31.51
C VAL A 1 27.85 10.36 30.37
N GLU A 2 28.37 10.62 29.16
CA GLU A 2 28.20 9.73 28.03
C GLU A 2 28.93 8.40 28.28
N PRO A 3 28.31 7.24 28.00
CA PRO A 3 29.00 5.99 28.09
C PRO A 3 30.10 5.95 27.03
N SER A 4 31.35 5.90 27.47
CA SER A 4 32.52 5.67 26.61
C SER A 4 32.31 4.37 25.83
N ALA A 5 32.19 4.46 24.50
CA ALA A 5 32.17 3.29 23.64
C ALA A 5 33.47 2.48 23.84
N SER A 6 33.39 1.31 24.44
CA SER A 6 34.53 0.43 24.60
C SER A 6 34.98 -0.03 23.20
N ARG A 7 36.21 0.30 22.81
CA ARG A 7 36.83 -0.25 21.61
C ARG A 7 37.30 -1.65 21.94
N GLY A 8 36.76 -2.66 21.25
CA GLY A 8 37.25 -4.03 21.35
C GLY A 8 38.72 -4.13 20.97
N THR A 9 39.41 -5.15 21.48
CA THR A 9 40.76 -5.51 21.10
C THR A 9 40.72 -6.78 20.23
N ALA A 10 41.84 -7.16 19.64
CA ALA A 10 41.91 -8.40 18.86
C ALA A 10 41.59 -9.67 19.71
N ASP A 11 41.90 -9.61 21.01
CA ASP A 11 41.68 -10.71 21.97
C ASP A 11 40.30 -10.61 22.68
N ASP A 12 39.65 -9.44 22.60
CA ASP A 12 38.31 -9.20 23.16
C ASP A 12 37.50 -8.31 22.19
N PRO A 13 37.00 -8.90 21.09
CA PRO A 13 36.25 -8.14 20.10
C PRO A 13 34.91 -7.68 20.64
N VAL A 14 34.48 -6.46 20.24
CA VAL A 14 33.15 -5.95 20.56
C VAL A 14 32.09 -6.87 19.90
N PRO A 15 31.16 -7.44 20.67
CA PRO A 15 30.13 -8.30 20.11
C PRO A 15 29.16 -7.51 19.21
N VAL A 16 28.79 -8.07 18.06
CA VAL A 16 27.72 -7.53 17.23
C VAL A 16 26.39 -7.86 17.92
N THR A 17 25.72 -6.87 18.47
CA THR A 17 24.48 -7.03 19.23
C THR A 17 23.23 -6.85 18.36
N ALA A 18 23.35 -6.18 17.21
CA ALA A 18 22.24 -5.97 16.26
C ALA A 18 22.78 -5.74 14.85
N GLN A 19 21.99 -6.07 13.87
CA GLN A 19 22.26 -5.84 12.46
C GLN A 19 21.03 -5.19 11.81
N ARG A 20 21.24 -4.21 10.95
CA ARG A 20 20.17 -3.54 10.20
C ARG A 20 20.55 -3.42 8.72
N ALA A 21 19.62 -3.76 7.83
CA ALA A 21 19.78 -3.56 6.39
C ALA A 21 19.54 -2.08 6.01
N GLY A 22 20.38 -1.17 6.54
CA GLY A 22 20.16 0.28 6.48
C GLY A 22 19.96 0.78 5.07
N TYR A 23 20.84 0.42 4.15
CA TYR A 23 20.80 0.89 2.76
C TYR A 23 19.49 0.52 2.04
N LEU A 24 19.03 -0.72 2.19
CA LEU A 24 17.77 -1.18 1.63
C LEU A 24 16.59 -0.37 2.18
N LEU A 25 16.53 -0.21 3.49
CA LEU A 25 15.45 0.51 4.16
C LEU A 25 15.45 2.00 3.79
N ASP A 26 16.63 2.62 3.69
CA ASP A 26 16.76 4.04 3.32
C ASP A 26 16.32 4.27 1.86
N CYS A 27 16.60 3.34 0.93
CA CYS A 27 16.10 3.41 -0.44
C CYS A 27 14.56 3.28 -0.50
N ILE A 28 13.97 2.33 0.23
CA ILE A 28 12.51 2.16 0.29
C ILE A 28 11.86 3.41 0.88
N ASP A 29 12.42 3.96 1.94
CA ASP A 29 11.89 5.16 2.59
C ASP A 29 12.03 6.41 1.72
N ALA A 30 13.09 6.54 0.95
CA ALA A 30 13.23 7.61 -0.01
C ALA A 30 12.12 7.57 -1.07
N CYS A 31 11.87 6.41 -1.69
CA CYS A 31 10.77 6.23 -2.63
C CYS A 31 9.40 6.47 -1.97
N PHE A 32 9.18 5.96 -0.76
CA PHE A 32 7.94 6.15 -0.01
C PHE A 32 7.63 7.64 0.22
N ASN A 33 8.66 8.43 0.56
CA ASN A 33 8.51 9.86 0.78
C ASN A 33 8.35 10.63 -0.54
N GLU A 34 9.11 10.28 -1.58
CA GLU A 34 9.02 10.89 -2.91
C GLU A 34 7.63 10.73 -3.54
N LEU A 35 7.01 9.57 -3.36
CA LEU A 35 5.64 9.30 -3.79
C LEU A 35 4.57 10.02 -2.95
N GLY A 36 4.94 10.73 -1.89
CA GLY A 36 4.01 11.41 -0.99
C GLY A 36 3.25 10.47 -0.04
N LEU A 37 3.62 9.18 0.03
CA LEU A 37 2.91 8.19 0.85
C LEU A 37 3.00 8.49 2.36
N ALA A 38 4.06 9.15 2.81
CA ALA A 38 4.18 9.63 4.18
C ALA A 38 3.08 10.63 4.53
N ALA A 39 2.88 11.64 3.67
CA ALA A 39 1.83 12.64 3.87
C ALA A 39 0.43 12.01 3.80
N ALA A 40 0.15 11.17 2.82
CA ALA A 40 -1.15 10.49 2.65
C ALA A 40 -1.50 9.56 3.81
N SER A 41 -0.51 8.91 4.42
CA SER A 41 -0.72 8.00 5.55
C SER A 41 -0.65 8.68 6.92
N GLY A 42 -0.40 10.00 6.98
CA GLY A 42 -0.11 10.71 8.23
C GLY A 42 1.16 10.20 8.91
N ASP A 43 2.13 9.77 8.11
CA ASP A 43 3.40 9.15 8.53
C ASP A 43 3.21 7.95 9.49
N ASP A 44 2.14 7.18 9.28
CA ASP A 44 1.82 6.02 10.10
C ASP A 44 2.90 4.95 10.02
N PRO A 45 3.58 4.61 11.14
CA PRO A 45 4.68 3.66 11.11
C PRO A 45 4.23 2.24 10.77
N VAL A 46 2.98 1.85 11.11
CA VAL A 46 2.46 0.52 10.78
C VAL A 46 2.22 0.39 9.28
N PHE A 47 1.68 1.43 8.64
CA PHE A 47 1.50 1.45 7.19
C PHE A 47 2.85 1.37 6.47
N ARG A 48 3.83 2.21 6.87
CA ARG A 48 5.18 2.21 6.32
C ARG A 48 5.85 0.84 6.46
N ASP A 49 5.77 0.23 7.63
CA ASP A 49 6.35 -1.09 7.89
C ASP A 49 5.69 -2.20 7.07
N LEU A 50 4.38 -2.15 6.87
CA LEU A 50 3.68 -3.10 5.99
C LEU A 50 4.10 -2.94 4.53
N VAL A 51 4.33 -1.71 4.05
CA VAL A 51 4.86 -1.46 2.71
C VAL A 51 6.29 -2.01 2.58
N ARG A 52 7.18 -1.72 3.54
CA ARG A 52 8.55 -2.28 3.58
C ARG A 52 8.54 -3.80 3.51
N ALA A 53 7.78 -4.44 4.40
CA ALA A 53 7.68 -5.90 4.44
C ALA A 53 7.18 -6.48 3.12
N ARG A 54 6.18 -5.85 2.50
CA ARG A 54 5.59 -6.29 1.24
C ARG A 54 6.56 -6.18 0.07
N LEU A 55 7.44 -5.20 0.08
CA LEU A 55 8.49 -5.02 -0.94
C LEU A 55 9.67 -5.98 -0.74
N ILE A 56 10.03 -6.28 0.51
CA ILE A 56 11.17 -7.15 0.83
C ILE A 56 10.80 -8.61 0.62
N ASN A 57 9.70 -9.06 1.23
CA ASN A 57 9.22 -10.44 1.15
C ASN A 57 7.68 -10.47 1.25
N PRO A 58 6.95 -10.56 0.12
CA PRO A 58 5.49 -10.62 0.13
C PRO A 58 4.98 -11.85 0.89
N GLY A 59 4.28 -11.63 1.99
CA GLY A 59 3.76 -12.70 2.84
C GLY A 59 2.49 -12.28 3.59
N SER A 60 2.08 -13.05 4.60
CA SER A 60 0.97 -12.71 5.48
C SER A 60 1.33 -11.53 6.40
N LYS A 61 0.34 -11.02 7.12
CA LYS A 61 0.56 -10.01 8.18
C LYS A 61 1.49 -10.51 9.30
N PHE A 62 1.49 -11.81 9.54
CA PHE A 62 2.36 -12.41 10.54
C PHE A 62 3.81 -12.49 10.00
N ASP A 63 3.99 -12.96 8.78
CA ASP A 63 5.30 -13.04 8.13
C ASP A 63 5.96 -11.66 7.98
N SER A 64 5.15 -10.60 7.86
CA SER A 64 5.65 -9.21 7.82
C SER A 64 6.46 -8.84 9.06
N ILE A 65 6.10 -9.35 10.23
CA ILE A 65 6.83 -9.10 11.50
C ILE A 65 8.20 -9.76 11.45
N GLU A 66 8.26 -11.00 10.99
CA GLU A 66 9.51 -11.76 10.87
C GLU A 66 10.43 -11.14 9.80
N THR A 67 9.88 -10.84 8.61
CA THR A 67 10.61 -10.15 7.54
C THR A 67 11.25 -8.84 8.01
N LEU A 68 10.52 -8.03 8.78
CA LEU A 68 11.05 -6.77 9.33
C LEU A 68 12.13 -7.01 10.38
N ALA A 69 11.96 -8.02 11.24
CA ALA A 69 12.97 -8.38 12.23
C ALA A 69 14.28 -8.84 11.58
N GLU A 70 14.22 -9.62 10.50
CA GLU A 70 15.40 -10.07 9.73
C GLU A 70 16.22 -8.90 9.17
N VAL A 71 15.56 -7.79 8.78
CA VAL A 71 16.25 -6.59 8.29
C VAL A 71 16.58 -5.58 9.40
N GLY A 72 16.37 -5.95 10.65
CA GLY A 72 16.69 -5.14 11.83
C GLY A 72 15.69 -4.01 12.12
N VAL A 73 14.41 -4.19 11.77
CA VAL A 73 13.32 -3.29 12.10
C VAL A 73 12.44 -3.89 13.19
N THR A 74 12.25 -3.17 14.29
CA THR A 74 11.29 -3.53 15.34
C THR A 74 9.91 -3.05 14.93
N SER A 75 9.08 -3.95 14.40
CA SER A 75 7.73 -3.65 13.95
C SER A 75 6.72 -3.59 15.09
N ALA A 76 5.54 -3.06 14.80
CA ALA A 76 4.39 -3.16 15.70
C ALA A 76 3.95 -4.62 15.90
N SER A 77 3.34 -4.91 17.06
CA SER A 77 2.80 -6.23 17.34
C SER A 77 1.66 -6.61 16.39
N TYR A 78 1.44 -7.91 16.18
CA TYR A 78 0.34 -8.42 15.35
C TYR A 78 -1.03 -7.85 15.74
N ALA A 79 -1.30 -7.71 17.06
CA ALA A 79 -2.53 -7.12 17.56
C ALA A 79 -2.68 -5.65 17.15
N THR A 80 -1.58 -4.89 17.16
CA THR A 80 -1.55 -3.49 16.71
C THR A 80 -1.79 -3.41 15.20
N ILE A 81 -1.13 -4.24 14.40
CA ILE A 81 -1.35 -4.32 12.95
C ILE A 81 -2.82 -4.60 12.65
N LYS A 82 -3.42 -5.64 13.26
CA LYS A 82 -4.85 -5.96 13.08
C LYS A 82 -5.78 -4.79 13.39
N ARG A 83 -5.48 -4.05 14.46
CA ARG A 83 -6.29 -2.89 14.85
C ARG A 83 -6.17 -1.72 13.89
N ARG A 84 -5.01 -1.52 13.26
CA ARG A 84 -4.76 -0.41 12.32
C ARG A 84 -5.30 -0.68 10.92
N LEU A 85 -5.29 -1.92 10.45
CA LEU A 85 -5.69 -2.30 9.09
C LEU A 85 -7.05 -1.76 8.62
N PRO A 86 -8.13 -1.77 9.42
CA PRO A 86 -9.40 -1.19 8.98
C PRO A 86 -9.31 0.29 8.61
N GLY A 87 -8.43 1.06 9.28
CA GLY A 87 -8.18 2.46 8.94
C GLY A 87 -7.56 2.65 7.56
N PHE A 88 -6.72 1.72 7.12
CA PHE A 88 -6.10 1.75 5.79
C PHE A 88 -7.04 1.25 4.68
N ALA A 89 -8.19 0.68 5.03
CA ALA A 89 -9.21 0.22 4.10
C ALA A 89 -10.38 1.22 3.93
N THR A 90 -10.30 2.41 4.54
CA THR A 90 -11.33 3.45 4.39
C THR A 90 -11.21 4.15 3.04
N ASP A 91 -12.34 4.61 2.52
CA ASP A 91 -12.38 5.41 1.27
C ASP A 91 -11.48 6.64 1.39
N ALA A 92 -11.55 7.39 2.49
CA ALA A 92 -10.72 8.58 2.73
C ALA A 92 -9.21 8.30 2.68
N PHE A 93 -8.76 7.14 3.20
CA PHE A 93 -7.36 6.73 3.10
C PHE A 93 -6.96 6.42 1.66
N GLY A 94 -7.82 5.69 0.92
CA GLY A 94 -7.60 5.40 -0.49
C GLY A 94 -7.59 6.66 -1.37
N GLU A 95 -8.46 7.62 -1.09
CA GLU A 95 -8.51 8.92 -1.75
C GLU A 95 -7.23 9.73 -1.51
N GLY A 96 -6.73 9.78 -0.27
CA GLY A 96 -5.46 10.42 0.06
C GLY A 96 -4.27 9.83 -0.69
N LEU A 97 -4.21 8.49 -0.81
CA LEU A 97 -3.20 7.82 -1.62
C LEU A 97 -3.34 8.18 -3.12
N THR A 98 -4.57 8.16 -3.65
CA THR A 98 -4.86 8.51 -5.04
C THR A 98 -4.40 9.92 -5.37
N GLN A 99 -4.66 10.89 -4.49
CA GLN A 99 -4.27 12.29 -4.69
C GLN A 99 -2.75 12.46 -4.79
N VAL A 100 -1.98 11.88 -3.87
CA VAL A 100 -0.53 12.02 -3.90
C VAL A 100 0.10 11.31 -5.10
N LEU A 101 -0.42 10.14 -5.50
CA LEU A 101 0.05 9.40 -6.66
C LEU A 101 -0.30 10.13 -7.98
N ALA A 102 -1.51 10.66 -8.10
CA ALA A 102 -1.89 11.46 -9.27
C ALA A 102 -1.07 12.75 -9.37
N HIS A 103 -0.78 13.40 -8.25
CA HIS A 103 0.12 14.56 -8.20
C HIS A 103 1.53 14.20 -8.65
N HIS A 104 2.08 13.10 -8.11
CA HIS A 104 3.43 12.61 -8.49
C HIS A 104 3.51 12.30 -9.99
N ALA A 105 2.48 11.67 -10.55
CA ALA A 105 2.39 11.34 -11.97
C ALA A 105 2.09 12.55 -12.88
N GLY A 106 1.83 13.73 -12.31
CA GLY A 106 1.48 14.92 -13.09
C GLY A 106 0.16 14.79 -13.88
N ILE A 107 -0.83 14.08 -13.30
CA ILE A 107 -2.12 13.85 -13.96
C ILE A 107 -2.87 15.17 -14.11
N GLY A 108 -3.33 15.47 -15.33
CA GLY A 108 -4.10 16.65 -15.66
C GLY A 108 -5.14 16.39 -16.76
N PRO A 109 -5.86 17.44 -17.19
CA PRO A 109 -6.83 17.32 -18.27
C PRO A 109 -6.20 16.73 -19.54
N GLY A 110 -6.84 15.69 -20.09
CA GLY A 110 -6.36 15.01 -21.31
C GLY A 110 -5.28 13.95 -21.10
N THR A 111 -4.92 13.65 -19.84
CA THR A 111 -4.02 12.52 -19.56
C THR A 111 -4.69 11.20 -19.90
N PHE A 112 -3.95 10.34 -20.62
CA PHE A 112 -4.42 8.99 -20.95
C PHE A 112 -4.28 8.08 -19.73
N ILE A 113 -5.38 7.40 -19.37
CA ILE A 113 -5.45 6.49 -18.22
C ILE A 113 -5.84 5.10 -18.73
N LEU A 114 -5.15 4.08 -18.23
CA LEU A 114 -5.44 2.68 -18.49
C LEU A 114 -6.20 2.08 -17.30
N TYR A 115 -7.15 1.21 -17.61
CA TYR A 115 -7.89 0.43 -16.62
C TYR A 115 -7.66 -1.06 -16.85
N ASP A 116 -7.29 -1.76 -15.79
CA ASP A 116 -7.15 -3.22 -15.78
C ASP A 116 -7.88 -3.83 -14.60
N VAL A 117 -8.35 -5.07 -14.76
CA VAL A 117 -9.05 -5.84 -13.71
C VAL A 117 -8.39 -7.19 -13.57
N THR A 118 -8.07 -7.54 -12.34
CA THR A 118 -7.57 -8.86 -11.98
C THR A 118 -8.50 -9.54 -10.96
N THR A 119 -8.51 -10.86 -10.95
CA THR A 119 -9.29 -11.67 -10.02
C THR A 119 -8.36 -12.30 -8.99
N LEU A 120 -8.65 -12.11 -7.70
CA LEU A 120 -7.97 -12.79 -6.60
C LEU A 120 -8.89 -13.84 -5.99
N TYR A 121 -8.42 -15.08 -5.94
CA TYR A 121 -9.13 -16.22 -5.37
C TYR A 121 -8.72 -16.44 -3.91
N PHE A 122 -9.67 -16.93 -3.12
CA PHE A 122 -9.45 -17.25 -1.72
C PHE A 122 -9.76 -18.72 -1.44
N GLU A 123 -8.82 -19.41 -0.85
CA GLU A 123 -9.01 -20.77 -0.33
C GLU A 123 -9.82 -20.70 0.98
N THR A 124 -11.13 -20.45 0.87
CA THR A 124 -12.05 -20.38 1.99
C THR A 124 -13.44 -20.78 1.55
N ASP A 125 -14.15 -21.50 2.41
CA ASP A 125 -15.53 -21.89 2.17
C ASP A 125 -16.55 -20.84 2.65
N THR A 126 -16.09 -19.76 3.26
CA THR A 126 -16.96 -18.74 3.83
C THR A 126 -16.95 -17.47 2.97
N PRO A 127 -17.98 -17.22 2.17
CA PRO A 127 -18.15 -15.97 1.44
C PRO A 127 -18.48 -14.81 2.40
N ASP A 128 -18.17 -13.60 1.99
CA ASP A 128 -18.60 -12.37 2.64
C ASP A 128 -19.13 -11.35 1.61
N GLU A 129 -19.20 -10.08 1.96
CA GLU A 129 -19.73 -9.04 1.06
C GLU A 129 -18.90 -8.87 -0.21
N LEU A 130 -17.58 -9.03 -0.14
CA LEU A 130 -16.65 -8.91 -1.26
C LEU A 130 -16.25 -10.25 -1.85
N ARG A 131 -15.95 -11.25 -0.98
CA ARG A 131 -15.54 -12.59 -1.41
C ARG A 131 -16.76 -13.41 -1.79
N LYS A 132 -17.07 -13.47 -3.07
CA LYS A 132 -18.21 -14.20 -3.63
C LYS A 132 -17.74 -15.11 -4.75
N PRO A 133 -18.38 -16.29 -4.91
CA PRO A 133 -18.20 -17.08 -6.11
C PRO A 133 -18.60 -16.25 -7.34
N GLY A 134 -17.76 -16.20 -8.35
CA GLY A 134 -18.00 -15.42 -9.56
C GLY A 134 -17.80 -16.23 -10.82
N PHE A 135 -18.12 -15.64 -11.95
CA PHE A 135 -17.84 -16.23 -13.25
C PHE A 135 -16.35 -16.07 -13.56
N SER A 136 -15.56 -17.11 -13.26
CA SER A 136 -14.17 -17.12 -13.71
C SER A 136 -14.05 -17.81 -15.06
N LYS A 137 -13.11 -17.35 -15.89
CA LYS A 137 -12.72 -18.03 -17.14
C LYS A 137 -12.25 -19.46 -16.87
N GLU A 138 -11.74 -19.72 -15.66
CA GLU A 138 -11.23 -21.01 -15.21
C GLU A 138 -12.31 -21.89 -14.55
N ARG A 139 -13.58 -21.45 -14.49
CA ARG A 139 -14.71 -22.15 -13.85
C ARG A 139 -14.46 -22.57 -12.40
N ARG A 140 -13.70 -21.75 -11.66
CA ARG A 140 -13.46 -21.96 -10.24
C ARG A 140 -14.69 -21.58 -9.42
N VAL A 141 -14.93 -22.37 -8.36
CA VAL A 141 -16.07 -22.19 -7.43
C VAL A 141 -15.66 -21.45 -6.17
N GLU A 142 -14.34 -21.24 -5.97
CA GLU A 142 -13.80 -20.58 -4.80
C GLU A 142 -14.22 -19.10 -4.75
N PRO A 143 -14.48 -18.56 -3.56
CA PRO A 143 -14.74 -17.15 -3.39
C PRO A 143 -13.60 -16.31 -3.94
N GLN A 144 -13.95 -15.26 -4.68
CA GLN A 144 -13.02 -14.36 -5.34
C GLN A 144 -13.39 -12.89 -5.06
N ILE A 145 -12.47 -11.99 -5.32
CA ILE A 145 -12.71 -10.54 -5.43
C ILE A 145 -12.16 -10.06 -6.76
N LEU A 146 -12.75 -9.00 -7.29
CA LEU A 146 -12.17 -8.26 -8.41
C LEU A 146 -11.38 -7.07 -7.88
N VAL A 147 -10.18 -6.89 -8.39
CA VAL A 147 -9.33 -5.73 -8.10
C VAL A 147 -9.13 -4.95 -9.38
N GLY A 148 -9.67 -3.73 -9.41
CA GLY A 148 -9.47 -2.78 -10.49
C GLY A 148 -8.25 -1.91 -10.21
N LEU A 149 -7.46 -1.62 -11.24
CA LEU A 149 -6.29 -0.76 -11.19
C LEU A 149 -6.39 0.30 -12.28
N LEU A 150 -6.24 1.58 -11.90
CA LEU A 150 -6.00 2.67 -12.84
C LEU A 150 -4.51 2.99 -12.87
N THR A 151 -3.95 3.13 -14.06
CA THR A 151 -2.56 3.53 -14.27
C THR A 151 -2.48 4.67 -15.28
N ASP A 152 -1.37 5.39 -15.29
CA ASP A 152 -1.03 6.26 -16.40
C ASP A 152 -0.55 5.47 -17.63
N ALA A 153 -0.18 6.17 -18.69
CA ALA A 153 0.30 5.57 -19.93
C ALA A 153 1.64 4.80 -19.78
N THR A 154 2.38 5.04 -18.70
CA THR A 154 3.65 4.35 -18.40
C THR A 154 3.44 3.09 -17.54
N GLY A 155 2.22 2.88 -17.04
CA GLY A 155 1.88 1.81 -16.10
C GLY A 155 2.05 2.19 -14.64
N PHE A 156 2.29 3.48 -14.33
CA PHE A 156 2.37 3.94 -12.94
C PHE A 156 0.98 3.89 -12.28
N PRO A 157 0.84 3.25 -11.09
CA PRO A 157 -0.45 3.07 -10.43
C PRO A 157 -0.99 4.39 -9.86
N LEU A 158 -2.24 4.69 -10.15
CA LEU A 158 -2.93 5.90 -9.71
C LEU A 158 -4.00 5.63 -8.67
N HIS A 159 -4.81 4.57 -8.89
CA HIS A 159 -5.92 4.24 -8.03
C HIS A 159 -6.19 2.74 -8.08
N VAL A 160 -6.54 2.17 -6.93
CA VAL A 160 -6.93 0.76 -6.81
C VAL A 160 -8.30 0.66 -6.13
N GLY A 161 -9.14 -0.24 -6.62
CA GLY A 161 -10.46 -0.52 -6.03
C GLY A 161 -10.74 -2.01 -5.96
N ALA A 162 -11.50 -2.42 -4.95
CA ALA A 162 -11.94 -3.79 -4.77
C ALA A 162 -13.45 -3.90 -4.97
N PHE A 163 -13.89 -4.95 -5.67
CA PHE A 163 -15.29 -5.21 -5.99
C PHE A 163 -15.67 -6.64 -5.64
N ALA A 164 -16.97 -6.87 -5.40
CA ALA A 164 -17.48 -8.20 -5.15
C ALA A 164 -17.15 -9.15 -6.30
N GLY A 165 -16.73 -10.36 -5.97
CA GLY A 165 -16.25 -11.35 -6.93
C GLY A 165 -17.27 -11.80 -7.97
N ASN A 166 -18.55 -11.56 -7.74
CA ASN A 166 -19.65 -11.81 -8.69
C ASN A 166 -20.02 -10.59 -9.55
N SER A 167 -19.28 -9.48 -9.44
CA SER A 167 -19.49 -8.32 -10.31
C SER A 167 -18.99 -8.58 -11.71
N ALA A 168 -19.68 -8.04 -12.74
CA ALA A 168 -19.15 -8.05 -14.09
C ALA A 168 -18.04 -7.01 -14.23
N GLU A 169 -16.96 -7.34 -14.93
CA GLU A 169 -15.81 -6.43 -15.17
C GLU A 169 -16.26 -5.08 -15.75
N THR A 170 -17.24 -5.10 -16.65
CA THR A 170 -17.81 -3.87 -17.24
C THR A 170 -18.48 -2.95 -16.22
N HIS A 171 -18.96 -3.50 -15.10
CA HIS A 171 -19.61 -2.72 -14.05
C HIS A 171 -18.61 -2.15 -13.03
N THR A 172 -17.34 -2.50 -13.11
CA THR A 172 -16.30 -1.99 -12.19
C THR A 172 -15.59 -0.76 -12.74
N MET A 173 -15.54 -0.60 -14.06
CA MET A 173 -14.80 0.47 -14.71
C MET A 173 -15.37 1.86 -14.41
N LEU A 174 -16.68 2.06 -14.59
CA LEU A 174 -17.31 3.36 -14.40
C LEU A 174 -17.19 3.88 -12.95
N PRO A 175 -17.47 3.08 -11.91
CA PRO A 175 -17.23 3.49 -10.52
C PRO A 175 -15.77 3.86 -10.23
N MET A 176 -14.79 3.15 -10.82
CA MET A 176 -13.37 3.47 -10.66
C MET A 176 -13.03 4.84 -11.24
N ILE A 177 -13.48 5.10 -12.48
CA ILE A 177 -13.22 6.38 -13.16
C ILE A 177 -13.90 7.53 -12.39
N THR A 178 -15.14 7.36 -11.97
CA THR A 178 -15.88 8.39 -11.22
C THR A 178 -15.17 8.71 -9.90
N ARG A 179 -14.81 7.71 -9.10
CA ARG A 179 -14.04 7.91 -7.86
C ARG A 179 -12.72 8.63 -8.10
N PHE A 180 -11.99 8.23 -9.11
CA PHE A 180 -10.73 8.86 -9.45
C PHE A 180 -10.92 10.34 -9.83
N GLN A 181 -11.91 10.65 -10.64
CA GLN A 181 -12.25 12.04 -11.01
C GLN A 181 -12.65 12.87 -9.80
N ASP A 182 -13.50 12.35 -8.93
CA ASP A 182 -13.91 13.01 -7.69
C ASP A 182 -12.72 13.33 -6.80
N CYS A 183 -11.76 12.40 -6.65
CA CYS A 183 -10.52 12.65 -5.90
C CYS A 183 -9.69 13.81 -6.46
N LEU A 184 -9.66 14.00 -7.80
CA LEU A 184 -8.90 15.06 -8.44
C LEU A 184 -9.61 16.43 -8.35
N LEU A 185 -10.94 16.46 -8.42
CA LEU A 185 -11.70 17.71 -8.34
C LEU A 185 -11.59 18.35 -6.96
N TYR A 186 -11.58 17.56 -5.89
CA TYR A 186 -11.39 18.06 -4.52
C TYR A 186 -10.03 18.74 -4.29
N THR A 187 -9.01 18.40 -5.07
CA THR A 187 -7.68 19.02 -4.98
C THR A 187 -7.62 20.38 -5.67
N SER A 188 -8.38 20.61 -6.72
CA SER A 188 -8.41 21.90 -7.42
C SER A 188 -9.09 22.99 -6.59
N ASP A 189 -10.21 22.67 -5.95
CA ASP A 189 -10.94 23.62 -5.10
C ASP A 189 -10.15 24.02 -3.84
N ALA A 190 -9.44 23.07 -3.22
CA ALA A 190 -8.60 23.34 -2.06
C ALA A 190 -7.32 24.17 -2.37
N ALA A 191 -6.89 24.19 -3.63
CA ALA A 191 -5.76 25.01 -4.07
C ALA A 191 -6.18 26.46 -4.34
N ASP A 192 -7.38 26.69 -4.86
CA ASP A 192 -7.94 28.02 -5.13
C ASP A 192 -8.28 28.79 -3.83
N GLU A 193 -8.79 28.10 -2.81
CA GLU A 193 -9.08 28.73 -1.51
C GLU A 193 -7.82 29.21 -0.74
N ARG A 194 -6.64 28.66 -1.03
CA ARG A 194 -5.36 29.09 -0.41
C ARG A 194 -4.68 30.24 -1.16
N SER A 195 -5.19 30.62 -2.32
CA SER A 195 -4.64 31.70 -3.16
C SER A 195 -5.45 32.98 -3.08
N SER A 196 -6.48 33.03 -2.25
CA SER A 196 -7.31 34.21 -1.92
C SER A 196 -7.05 34.61 -0.48
#